data_850fd336698d91e00d50ee573ab10de5
#
_entry.id   850fd336698d91e00d50ee573ab10de5
#
_cell.length_a   1.000
_cell.length_b   1.000
_cell.length_c   1.000
_cell.angle_alpha   90.00
_cell.angle_beta   90.00
_cell.angle_gamma   90.00
#
_symmetry.space_group_name_H-M   'P 1'
#
loop_
_entity.id
_entity.type
_entity.pdbx_description
1 polymer ?
#
loop_
_entity_poly.entity_id
_entity_poly.type
_entity_poly.pdbx_seq_one_letter_code
_entity_poly.pdbx_strand_id
1 'polypeptide(L)'
;IFHPFVQADQGARSQYKGTGLGMAIVKELLDRMGGTIQIDSVENQGTTIHVVIPFEIAEELAVVQEMSELLKENLSGCRILLAEDNELNREIAAFLLKDEGISVTEAEDGQQAVECFLKMPEGYYDAVLMDIMMPVMDGYQAARAIRGSGKKDAETIPIIAMTANAFAEDKRKTMEAGMDAHLSKPLNVQELMDTIRKFCAGKQICQ
;
A
#
# COMPACT_ATOMS: atom_id res chain seq x y z
N ILE A 1 29.40 -4.75 -14.84
CA ILE A 1 28.49 -4.87 -13.71
C ILE A 1 27.16 -5.52 -14.08
N PHE A 2 26.81 -5.63 -15.38
CA PHE A 2 25.57 -6.26 -15.86
C PHE A 2 25.66 -7.78 -16.05
N HIS A 3 26.83 -8.38 -15.80
CA HIS A 3 26.98 -9.85 -15.87
C HIS A 3 26.62 -10.48 -14.51
N PRO A 4 25.87 -11.57 -14.48
CA PRO A 4 25.52 -12.29 -13.25
C PRO A 4 26.79 -12.65 -12.44
N PHE A 5 26.70 -12.53 -11.12
CA PHE A 5 27.76 -12.87 -10.16
C PHE A 5 29.04 -12.01 -10.24
N VAL A 6 29.05 -10.91 -11.01
CA VAL A 6 30.17 -9.97 -11.04
C VAL A 6 30.00 -8.93 -9.93
N GLN A 7 31.02 -8.76 -9.12
CA GLN A 7 31.12 -7.75 -8.06
C GLN A 7 32.36 -6.89 -8.30
N ALA A 8 32.24 -5.59 -8.07
CA ALA A 8 33.32 -4.62 -8.31
C ALA A 8 34.50 -4.81 -7.33
N ASP A 9 34.23 -5.36 -6.14
CA ASP A 9 35.24 -5.51 -5.09
C ASP A 9 35.30 -6.97 -4.61
N GLN A 10 36.42 -7.64 -4.83
CA GLN A 10 36.72 -8.97 -4.29
C GLN A 10 37.51 -8.88 -2.96
N GLY A 11 37.65 -7.69 -2.39
CA GLY A 11 38.38 -7.45 -1.15
C GLY A 11 37.62 -7.94 0.10
N ALA A 12 38.37 -8.56 1.02
CA ALA A 12 37.88 -9.26 2.23
C ALA A 12 37.23 -8.35 3.31
N ARG A 13 36.80 -7.13 3.01
CA ARG A 13 36.27 -6.14 3.97
C ARG A 13 34.89 -5.56 3.68
N SER A 14 34.18 -6.07 2.70
CA SER A 14 32.79 -5.60 2.47
C SER A 14 31.84 -6.31 3.44
N GLN A 15 31.26 -5.56 4.37
CA GLN A 15 30.25 -6.01 5.33
C GLN A 15 28.91 -6.38 4.68
N TYR A 16 28.74 -6.06 3.39
CA TYR A 16 27.53 -6.32 2.60
C TYR A 16 27.86 -7.23 1.41
N LYS A 17 27.74 -8.55 1.63
CA LYS A 17 27.82 -9.54 0.56
C LYS A 17 26.52 -9.55 -0.24
N GLY A 18 26.44 -8.73 -1.29
CA GLY A 18 25.41 -8.88 -2.32
C GLY A 18 25.65 -10.11 -3.18
N THR A 19 24.62 -10.65 -3.84
CA THR A 19 24.75 -11.82 -4.74
C THR A 19 25.36 -11.48 -6.09
N GLY A 20 25.53 -10.21 -6.45
CA GLY A 20 25.95 -9.76 -7.78
C GLY A 20 24.90 -10.01 -8.88
N LEU A 21 23.66 -10.31 -8.51
CA LEU A 21 22.56 -10.58 -9.46
C LEU A 21 21.70 -9.35 -9.77
N GLY A 22 21.63 -8.38 -8.86
CA GLY A 22 20.68 -7.28 -8.97
C GLY A 22 20.76 -6.51 -10.30
N MET A 23 21.95 -6.08 -10.71
CA MET A 23 22.13 -5.31 -11.95
C MET A 23 21.90 -6.15 -13.21
N ALA A 24 22.20 -7.45 -13.17
CA ALA A 24 21.91 -8.37 -14.26
C ALA A 24 20.39 -8.56 -14.45
N ILE A 25 19.64 -8.69 -13.34
CA ILE A 25 18.16 -8.78 -13.37
C ILE A 25 17.56 -7.47 -13.92
N VAL A 26 18.03 -6.32 -13.44
CA VAL A 26 17.56 -5.00 -13.93
C VAL A 26 17.80 -4.87 -15.42
N LYS A 27 18.98 -5.24 -15.92
CA LYS A 27 19.28 -5.19 -17.35
C LYS A 27 18.36 -6.11 -18.17
N GLU A 28 18.14 -7.34 -17.73
CA GLU A 28 17.25 -8.27 -18.41
C GLU A 28 15.77 -7.78 -18.45
N LEU A 29 15.29 -7.21 -17.34
CA LEU A 29 13.95 -6.63 -17.31
C LEU A 29 13.81 -5.45 -18.28
N LEU A 30 14.81 -4.55 -18.30
CA LEU A 30 14.82 -3.43 -19.21
C LEU A 30 14.87 -3.88 -20.67
N ASP A 31 15.68 -4.88 -21.01
CA ASP A 31 15.75 -5.41 -22.38
C ASP A 31 14.41 -6.01 -22.81
N ARG A 32 13.71 -6.71 -21.93
CA ARG A 32 12.35 -7.23 -22.20
C ARG A 32 11.31 -6.13 -22.37
N MET A 33 11.49 -4.97 -21.72
CA MET A 33 10.64 -3.79 -21.85
C MET A 33 11.05 -2.87 -22.99
N GLY A 34 12.08 -3.23 -23.77
CA GLY A 34 12.63 -2.38 -24.84
C GLY A 34 13.33 -1.11 -24.30
N GLY A 35 13.69 -1.12 -23.03
CA GLY A 35 14.33 0.01 -22.35
C GLY A 35 15.84 -0.01 -22.44
N THR A 36 16.47 1.07 -21.98
CA THR A 36 17.92 1.24 -21.93
C THR A 36 18.38 1.70 -20.55
N ILE A 37 19.62 1.35 -20.19
CA ILE A 37 20.25 1.78 -18.94
C ILE A 37 21.65 2.30 -19.23
N GLN A 38 21.98 3.46 -18.67
CA GLN A 38 23.30 4.06 -18.69
C GLN A 38 23.74 4.37 -17.27
N ILE A 39 25.03 4.16 -16.97
CA ILE A 39 25.60 4.40 -15.63
C ILE A 39 26.82 5.29 -15.78
N ASP A 40 26.78 6.42 -15.08
CA ASP A 40 27.89 7.35 -14.94
C ASP A 40 28.34 7.32 -13.48
N SER A 41 29.59 6.85 -13.26
CA SER A 41 30.12 6.69 -11.90
C SER A 41 31.56 7.17 -11.83
N VAL A 42 31.84 7.98 -10.81
CA VAL A 42 33.18 8.44 -10.49
C VAL A 42 33.49 8.07 -9.05
N GLU A 43 34.63 7.42 -8.82
CA GLU A 43 35.05 6.96 -7.49
C GLU A 43 35.11 8.14 -6.52
N ASN A 44 34.54 7.96 -5.31
CA ASN A 44 34.40 8.99 -4.26
C ASN A 44 33.56 10.24 -4.64
N GLN A 45 32.92 10.27 -5.80
CA GLN A 45 32.02 11.36 -6.21
C GLN A 45 30.55 10.91 -6.31
N GLY A 46 30.31 9.63 -6.56
CA GLY A 46 28.97 9.06 -6.62
C GLY A 46 28.66 8.35 -7.92
N THR A 47 27.43 7.89 -8.04
CA THR A 47 26.92 7.15 -9.21
C THR A 47 25.58 7.71 -9.63
N THR A 48 25.41 7.97 -10.91
CA THR A 48 24.15 8.33 -11.54
C THR A 48 23.72 7.23 -12.49
N ILE A 49 22.48 6.81 -12.41
CA ILE A 49 21.91 5.76 -13.27
C ILE A 49 20.74 6.38 -14.05
N HIS A 50 20.86 6.37 -15.38
CA HIS A 50 19.80 6.79 -16.29
C HIS A 50 19.08 5.57 -16.85
N VAL A 51 17.78 5.49 -16.65
CA VAL A 51 16.92 4.43 -17.18
C VAL A 51 15.87 5.07 -18.09
N VAL A 52 15.72 4.53 -19.29
CA VAL A 52 14.69 4.96 -20.25
C VAL A 52 13.87 3.73 -20.63
N ILE A 53 12.56 3.80 -20.45
CA ILE A 53 11.61 2.73 -20.78
C ILE A 53 10.56 3.32 -21.73
N PRO A 54 10.40 2.79 -22.95
CA PRO A 54 9.33 3.20 -23.84
C PRO A 54 8.00 2.61 -23.36
N PHE A 55 6.97 3.42 -23.31
CA PHE A 55 5.60 2.98 -23.08
C PHE A 55 4.72 3.41 -24.27
N GLU A 56 3.82 2.53 -24.68
CA GLU A 56 2.77 2.95 -25.61
C GLU A 56 1.82 3.89 -24.88
N ILE A 57 1.49 5.02 -25.52
CA ILE A 57 0.46 5.92 -24.99
C ILE A 57 -0.87 5.23 -25.26
N ALA A 58 -1.59 4.85 -24.20
CA ALA A 58 -2.94 4.34 -24.34
C ALA A 58 -3.82 5.44 -24.94
N GLU A 59 -4.50 5.16 -26.07
CA GLU A 59 -5.58 6.04 -26.53
C GLU A 59 -6.64 6.07 -25.44
N GLU A 60 -6.91 7.24 -24.91
CA GLU A 60 -7.91 7.49 -23.89
C GLU A 60 -9.25 7.01 -24.43
N LEU A 61 -9.76 5.88 -23.93
CA LEU A 61 -11.12 5.44 -24.20
C LEU A 61 -12.04 6.42 -23.45
N ALA A 62 -12.40 7.51 -24.09
CA ALA A 62 -13.29 8.56 -23.57
C ALA A 62 -14.62 7.97 -22.99
N VAL A 63 -15.03 6.82 -23.49
CA VAL A 63 -16.22 6.08 -23.01
C VAL A 63 -16.05 5.54 -21.59
N VAL A 64 -14.82 5.19 -21.15
CA VAL A 64 -14.57 4.66 -19.81
C VAL A 64 -14.54 5.81 -18.79
N GLN A 65 -14.12 7.01 -19.19
CA GLN A 65 -14.14 8.18 -18.31
C GLN A 65 -15.55 8.66 -18.02
N GLU A 66 -16.44 8.75 -19.02
CA GLU A 66 -17.83 9.15 -18.79
C GLU A 66 -18.60 8.15 -17.90
N MET A 67 -18.40 6.84 -18.08
CA MET A 67 -19.02 5.84 -17.18
C MET A 67 -18.36 5.85 -15.78
N SER A 68 -17.07 6.10 -15.68
CA SER A 68 -16.38 6.25 -14.41
C SER A 68 -16.82 7.51 -13.64
N GLU A 69 -17.09 8.61 -14.32
CA GLU A 69 -17.58 9.83 -13.70
C GLU A 69 -19.04 9.72 -13.24
N LEU A 70 -19.90 8.98 -13.97
CA LEU A 70 -21.28 8.71 -13.58
C LEU A 70 -21.42 7.73 -12.40
N LEU A 71 -20.37 6.89 -12.16
CA LEU A 71 -20.31 5.92 -11.06
C LEU A 71 -19.40 6.36 -9.92
N LYS A 72 -18.75 7.52 -9.99
CA LYS A 72 -17.99 8.10 -8.88
C LYS A 72 -18.98 8.53 -7.78
N GLU A 73 -19.44 7.56 -6.99
CA GLU A 73 -19.94 7.90 -5.67
C GLU A 73 -18.83 8.70 -4.97
N ASN A 74 -19.17 9.92 -4.62
CA ASN A 74 -18.22 10.88 -4.07
C ASN A 74 -17.73 10.38 -2.70
N LEU A 75 -16.49 9.91 -2.64
CA LEU A 75 -15.83 9.49 -1.39
C LEU A 75 -15.37 10.70 -0.55
N SER A 76 -15.62 11.91 -1.04
CA SER A 76 -15.29 13.14 -0.33
C SER A 76 -15.98 13.18 1.02
N GLY A 77 -15.19 13.38 2.06
CA GLY A 77 -15.66 13.39 3.44
C GLY A 77 -15.55 12.06 4.18
N CYS A 78 -15.24 10.93 3.51
CA CYS A 78 -14.88 9.70 4.20
C CYS A 78 -13.62 9.90 5.03
N ARG A 79 -13.56 9.27 6.19
CA ARG A 79 -12.43 9.33 7.13
C ARG A 79 -11.87 7.93 7.33
N ILE A 80 -10.63 7.72 6.89
CA ILE A 80 -9.95 6.43 6.96
C ILE A 80 -8.79 6.50 7.94
N LEU A 81 -8.68 5.48 8.78
CA LEU A 81 -7.51 5.21 9.58
C LEU A 81 -6.60 4.27 8.79
N LEU A 82 -5.40 4.73 8.46
CA LEU A 82 -4.39 3.99 7.69
C LEU A 82 -3.25 3.59 8.61
N ALA A 83 -3.03 2.29 8.78
CA ALA A 83 -1.90 1.73 9.52
C ALA A 83 -0.93 1.02 8.57
N GLU A 84 0.29 1.52 8.48
CA GLU A 84 1.37 1.02 7.61
C GLU A 84 2.71 1.44 8.22
N ASP A 85 3.63 0.51 8.44
CA ASP A 85 4.91 0.79 9.08
C ASP A 85 5.94 1.41 8.13
N ASN A 86 5.88 1.05 6.85
CA ASN A 86 6.78 1.60 5.86
C ASN A 86 6.32 3.01 5.44
N GLU A 87 7.15 4.02 5.73
CA GLU A 87 6.88 5.44 5.48
C GLU A 87 6.49 5.70 4.01
N LEU A 88 7.25 5.14 3.06
CA LEU A 88 6.97 5.34 1.63
C LEU A 88 5.63 4.72 1.21
N ASN A 89 5.33 3.50 1.67
CA ASN A 89 4.04 2.86 1.38
C ASN A 89 2.89 3.65 2.00
N ARG A 90 3.06 4.15 3.23
CA ARG A 90 2.08 4.97 3.94
C ARG A 90 1.82 6.28 3.19
N GLU A 91 2.88 6.97 2.76
CA GLU A 91 2.75 8.20 1.96
C GLU A 91 2.01 7.95 0.64
N ILE A 92 2.36 6.89 -0.09
CA ILE A 92 1.70 6.51 -1.36
C ILE A 92 0.22 6.23 -1.13
N ALA A 93 -0.12 5.39 -0.14
CA ALA A 93 -1.51 5.07 0.16
C ALA A 93 -2.30 6.31 0.61
N ALA A 94 -1.71 7.14 1.48
CA ALA A 94 -2.32 8.38 1.92
C ALA A 94 -2.53 9.37 0.78
N PHE A 95 -1.57 9.49 -0.15
CA PHE A 95 -1.71 10.34 -1.34
C PHE A 95 -2.87 9.89 -2.22
N LEU A 96 -2.95 8.59 -2.54
CA LEU A 96 -4.04 8.03 -3.36
C LEU A 96 -5.43 8.28 -2.75
N LEU A 97 -5.54 8.13 -1.42
CA LEU A 97 -6.79 8.38 -0.71
C LEU A 97 -7.17 9.87 -0.69
N LYS A 98 -6.18 10.74 -0.41
CA LYS A 98 -6.39 12.20 -0.35
C LYS A 98 -6.76 12.79 -1.71
N ASP A 99 -6.23 12.24 -2.81
CA ASP A 99 -6.56 12.65 -4.19
C ASP A 99 -8.05 12.40 -4.52
N GLU A 100 -8.66 11.37 -3.92
CA GLU A 100 -10.10 11.09 -4.01
C GLU A 100 -10.96 11.85 -2.96
N GLY A 101 -10.36 12.81 -2.25
CA GLY A 101 -11.06 13.65 -1.26
C GLY A 101 -11.31 12.98 0.09
N ILE A 102 -10.65 11.87 0.38
CA ILE A 102 -10.74 11.12 1.64
C ILE A 102 -9.83 11.76 2.70
N SER A 103 -10.31 11.90 3.92
CA SER A 103 -9.50 12.32 5.07
C SER A 103 -8.78 11.12 5.67
N VAL A 104 -7.46 11.18 5.80
CA VAL A 104 -6.64 10.08 6.29
C VAL A 104 -6.01 10.44 7.63
N THR A 105 -6.19 9.55 8.62
CA THR A 105 -5.39 9.53 9.85
C THR A 105 -4.36 8.41 9.72
N GLU A 106 -3.10 8.74 9.88
CA GLU A 106 -1.98 7.82 9.67
C GLU A 106 -1.48 7.26 11.00
N ALA A 107 -1.12 5.97 11.02
CA ALA A 107 -0.49 5.26 12.13
C ALA A 107 0.67 4.42 11.60
N GLU A 108 1.76 4.35 12.35
CA GLU A 108 3.01 3.68 11.94
C GLU A 108 3.11 2.23 12.41
N ASP A 109 2.18 1.80 13.25
CA ASP A 109 2.06 0.45 13.78
C ASP A 109 0.64 0.16 14.27
N GLY A 110 0.39 -1.10 14.61
CA GLY A 110 -0.93 -1.53 15.09
C GLY A 110 -1.32 -0.93 16.42
N GLN A 111 -0.37 -0.63 17.31
CA GLN A 111 -0.68 -0.01 18.59
C GLN A 111 -1.15 1.42 18.41
N GLN A 112 -0.46 2.22 17.60
CA GLN A 112 -0.89 3.58 17.26
C GLN A 112 -2.27 3.57 16.57
N ALA A 113 -2.53 2.60 15.69
CA ALA A 113 -3.84 2.46 15.05
C ALA A 113 -4.95 2.24 16.08
N VAL A 114 -4.75 1.35 17.04
CA VAL A 114 -5.70 1.11 18.14
C VAL A 114 -5.88 2.37 18.98
N GLU A 115 -4.81 3.06 19.35
CA GLU A 115 -4.87 4.31 20.13
C GLU A 115 -5.64 5.41 19.38
N CYS A 116 -5.37 5.59 18.08
CA CYS A 116 -6.09 6.53 17.23
C CYS A 116 -7.58 6.20 17.17
N PHE A 117 -7.93 4.92 17.00
CA PHE A 117 -9.31 4.49 16.96
C PHE A 117 -10.04 4.76 18.28
N LEU A 118 -9.41 4.43 19.41
CA LEU A 118 -10.01 4.60 20.74
C LEU A 118 -10.17 6.07 21.14
N LYS A 119 -9.26 6.94 20.72
CA LYS A 119 -9.25 8.36 21.06
C LYS A 119 -10.37 9.15 20.39
N MET A 120 -10.81 8.74 19.20
CA MET A 120 -11.86 9.44 18.46
C MET A 120 -13.25 9.02 18.94
N PRO A 121 -14.27 9.88 18.77
CA PRO A 121 -15.66 9.51 19.09
C PRO A 121 -16.15 8.35 18.21
N GLU A 122 -17.23 7.68 18.67
CA GLU A 122 -17.89 6.61 17.91
C GLU A 122 -18.35 7.13 16.54
N GLY A 123 -18.13 6.34 15.48
CA GLY A 123 -18.49 6.70 14.10
C GLY A 123 -17.58 7.76 13.46
N TYR A 124 -16.44 8.10 14.09
CA TYR A 124 -15.50 9.06 13.50
C TYR A 124 -14.85 8.51 12.23
N TYR A 125 -14.40 7.27 12.25
CA TYR A 125 -13.82 6.60 11.07
C TYR A 125 -14.90 5.82 10.32
N ASP A 126 -14.75 5.81 8.98
CA ASP A 126 -15.65 5.07 8.08
C ASP A 126 -15.04 3.70 7.72
N ALA A 127 -13.72 3.59 7.71
CA ALA A 127 -12.99 2.32 7.55
C ALA A 127 -11.58 2.40 8.14
N VAL A 128 -10.97 1.23 8.32
CA VAL A 128 -9.56 1.06 8.71
C VAL A 128 -8.84 0.29 7.61
N LEU A 129 -7.77 0.84 7.06
CA LEU A 129 -6.79 0.13 6.23
C LEU A 129 -5.64 -0.30 7.13
N MET A 130 -5.40 -1.60 7.22
CA MET A 130 -4.49 -2.20 8.19
C MET A 130 -3.46 -3.09 7.52
N ASP A 131 -2.19 -2.69 7.54
CA ASP A 131 -1.13 -3.62 7.19
C ASP A 131 -1.08 -4.78 8.18
N ILE A 132 -0.82 -5.98 7.68
CA ILE A 132 -0.69 -7.17 8.51
C ILE A 132 0.66 -7.22 9.20
N MET A 133 1.74 -6.88 8.48
CA MET A 133 3.10 -7.05 8.94
C MET A 133 3.70 -5.75 9.45
N MET A 134 3.43 -5.43 10.71
CA MET A 134 3.95 -4.23 11.37
C MET A 134 4.72 -4.59 12.65
N PRO A 135 5.72 -3.76 13.04
CA PRO A 135 6.41 -3.90 14.32
C PRO A 135 5.49 -3.54 15.49
N VAL A 136 5.92 -3.81 16.72
CA VAL A 136 5.23 -3.51 17.97
C VAL A 136 3.93 -4.30 18.14
N MET A 137 2.95 -4.09 17.25
CA MET A 137 1.68 -4.80 17.19
C MET A 137 1.33 -5.07 15.73
N ASP A 138 1.16 -6.34 15.36
CA ASP A 138 0.75 -6.74 14.02
C ASP A 138 -0.73 -6.39 13.75
N GLY A 139 -1.11 -6.38 12.45
CA GLY A 139 -2.46 -6.01 12.05
C GLY A 139 -3.54 -6.93 12.58
N TYR A 140 -3.26 -8.22 12.77
CA TYR A 140 -4.22 -9.16 13.35
C TYR A 140 -4.49 -8.86 14.83
N GLN A 141 -3.44 -8.51 15.58
CA GLN A 141 -3.57 -8.12 16.98
C GLN A 141 -4.32 -6.80 17.11
N ALA A 142 -3.99 -5.82 16.24
CA ALA A 142 -4.66 -4.52 16.20
C ALA A 142 -6.16 -4.66 15.89
N ALA A 143 -6.52 -5.47 14.88
CA ALA A 143 -7.92 -5.73 14.54
C ALA A 143 -8.69 -6.35 15.70
N ARG A 144 -8.13 -7.38 16.36
CA ARG A 144 -8.74 -7.98 17.55
C ARG A 144 -8.88 -6.98 18.70
N ALA A 145 -7.88 -6.11 18.91
CA ALA A 145 -7.94 -5.08 19.95
C ALA A 145 -9.02 -4.03 19.65
N ILE A 146 -9.17 -3.61 18.40
CA ILE A 146 -10.26 -2.72 17.97
C ILE A 146 -11.62 -3.41 18.22
N ARG A 147 -11.82 -4.64 17.72
CA ARG A 147 -13.06 -5.41 17.88
C ARG A 147 -13.42 -5.63 19.34
N GLY A 148 -12.44 -5.92 20.20
CA GLY A 148 -12.60 -6.13 21.63
C GLY A 148 -12.66 -4.88 22.50
N SER A 149 -12.61 -3.67 21.92
CA SER A 149 -12.50 -2.42 22.65
C SER A 149 -13.76 -2.00 23.43
N GLY A 150 -14.90 -2.58 23.11
CA GLY A 150 -16.20 -2.22 23.71
C GLY A 150 -16.84 -0.95 23.15
N LYS A 151 -16.24 -0.27 22.16
CA LYS A 151 -16.90 0.82 21.43
C LYS A 151 -18.00 0.23 20.53
N LYS A 152 -19.11 0.94 20.38
CA LYS A 152 -20.25 0.45 19.59
C LYS A 152 -19.94 0.28 18.11
N ASP A 153 -19.13 1.18 17.55
CA ASP A 153 -18.70 1.12 16.16
C ASP A 153 -17.58 0.10 15.91
N ALA A 154 -16.92 -0.37 16.96
CA ALA A 154 -15.84 -1.34 16.84
C ALA A 154 -16.27 -2.70 16.27
N GLU A 155 -17.53 -3.09 16.45
CA GLU A 155 -18.06 -4.35 15.89
C GLU A 155 -18.36 -4.23 14.39
N THR A 156 -18.66 -3.03 13.90
CA THR A 156 -19.20 -2.80 12.55
C THR A 156 -18.30 -1.99 11.63
N ILE A 157 -17.27 -1.31 12.16
CA ILE A 157 -16.33 -0.56 11.32
C ILE A 157 -15.61 -1.52 10.37
N PRO A 158 -15.61 -1.26 9.06
CA PRO A 158 -14.85 -2.09 8.12
C PRO A 158 -13.34 -2.02 8.42
N ILE A 159 -12.72 -3.18 8.60
CA ILE A 159 -11.26 -3.32 8.72
C ILE A 159 -10.77 -4.09 7.50
N ILE A 160 -9.98 -3.42 6.66
CA ILE A 160 -9.49 -3.93 5.39
C ILE A 160 -8.00 -4.23 5.56
N ALA A 161 -7.62 -5.50 5.45
CA ALA A 161 -6.23 -5.91 5.54
C ALA A 161 -5.45 -5.53 4.27
N MET A 162 -4.23 -5.04 4.43
CA MET A 162 -3.23 -4.91 3.36
C MET A 162 -2.16 -5.99 3.55
N THR A 163 -1.96 -6.87 2.58
CA THR A 163 -1.07 -8.04 2.70
C THR A 163 -0.14 -8.20 1.51
N ALA A 164 1.08 -8.63 1.75
CA ALA A 164 2.02 -9.01 0.69
C ALA A 164 1.63 -10.34 0.01
N ASN A 165 0.75 -11.15 0.63
CA ASN A 165 0.37 -12.47 0.16
C ASN A 165 -1.15 -12.62 0.08
N ALA A 166 -1.65 -12.99 -1.11
CA ALA A 166 -3.07 -13.23 -1.36
C ALA A 166 -3.48 -14.72 -1.22
N PHE A 167 -2.69 -15.54 -0.50
CA PHE A 167 -2.97 -16.97 -0.37
C PHE A 167 -4.19 -17.24 0.53
N ALA A 168 -4.87 -18.37 0.26
CA ALA A 168 -6.10 -18.77 0.97
C ALA A 168 -5.94 -18.88 2.50
N GLU A 169 -4.72 -19.17 2.99
CA GLU A 169 -4.42 -19.27 4.40
C GLU A 169 -4.42 -17.92 5.11
N ASP A 170 -3.94 -16.87 4.44
CA ASP A 170 -3.95 -15.51 4.97
C ASP A 170 -5.37 -14.94 5.02
N LYS A 171 -6.22 -15.27 4.03
CA LYS A 171 -7.65 -14.91 4.05
C LYS A 171 -8.38 -15.45 5.27
N ARG A 172 -8.10 -16.71 5.66
CA ARG A 172 -8.72 -17.30 6.85
C ARG A 172 -8.29 -16.58 8.13
N LYS A 173 -7.00 -16.31 8.29
CA LYS A 173 -6.46 -15.57 9.46
C LYS A 173 -7.03 -14.16 9.55
N THR A 174 -7.20 -13.49 8.41
CA THR A 174 -7.81 -12.15 8.32
C THR A 174 -9.24 -12.16 8.85
N MET A 175 -10.06 -13.13 8.42
CA MET A 175 -11.43 -13.29 8.90
C MET A 175 -11.48 -13.68 10.39
N GLU A 176 -10.63 -14.59 10.84
CA GLU A 176 -10.52 -15.00 12.25
C GLU A 176 -10.09 -13.84 13.17
N ALA A 177 -9.37 -12.85 12.63
CA ALA A 177 -9.02 -11.63 13.35
C ALA A 177 -10.14 -10.57 13.36
N GLY A 178 -11.26 -10.82 12.67
CA GLY A 178 -12.39 -9.89 12.58
C GLY A 178 -12.23 -8.80 11.53
N MET A 179 -11.41 -9.03 10.49
CA MET A 179 -11.31 -8.13 9.35
C MET A 179 -12.31 -8.52 8.25
N ASP A 180 -12.76 -7.54 7.45
CA ASP A 180 -13.89 -7.68 6.53
C ASP A 180 -13.47 -7.87 5.07
N ALA A 181 -12.27 -7.41 4.72
CA ALA A 181 -11.71 -7.53 3.38
C ALA A 181 -10.18 -7.57 3.42
N HIS A 182 -9.58 -7.84 2.26
CA HIS A 182 -8.12 -7.79 2.10
C HIS A 182 -7.78 -7.19 0.73
N LEU A 183 -6.65 -6.49 0.68
CA LEU A 183 -6.01 -5.93 -0.50
C LEU A 183 -4.60 -6.49 -0.61
N SER A 184 -4.18 -6.83 -1.80
CA SER A 184 -2.80 -7.29 -2.05
C SER A 184 -1.85 -6.10 -2.23
N LYS A 185 -0.65 -6.19 -1.69
CA LYS A 185 0.45 -5.28 -1.99
C LYS A 185 1.25 -5.79 -3.22
N PRO A 186 1.68 -4.92 -4.16
CA PRO A 186 1.50 -3.47 -4.17
C PRO A 186 0.04 -3.07 -4.41
N LEU A 187 -0.40 -2.00 -3.74
CA LEU A 187 -1.80 -1.54 -3.83
C LEU A 187 -2.17 -1.16 -5.26
N ASN A 188 -3.20 -1.80 -5.79
CA ASN A 188 -3.83 -1.36 -7.02
C ASN A 188 -4.86 -0.29 -6.71
N VAL A 189 -4.75 0.88 -7.36
CA VAL A 189 -5.61 2.04 -7.10
C VAL A 189 -7.09 1.71 -7.30
N GLN A 190 -7.42 1.02 -8.40
CA GLN A 190 -8.81 0.68 -8.71
C GLN A 190 -9.39 -0.28 -7.66
N GLU A 191 -8.65 -1.33 -7.29
CA GLU A 191 -9.07 -2.31 -6.28
C GLU A 191 -9.24 -1.66 -4.90
N LEU A 192 -8.34 -0.74 -4.53
CA LEU A 192 -8.42 0.04 -3.29
C LEU A 192 -9.70 0.87 -3.27
N MET A 193 -9.96 1.65 -4.33
CA MET A 193 -11.12 2.54 -4.39
C MET A 193 -12.43 1.75 -4.44
N ASP A 194 -12.50 0.66 -5.20
CA ASP A 194 -13.70 -0.20 -5.29
C ASP A 194 -14.00 -0.86 -3.93
N THR A 195 -12.95 -1.26 -3.20
CA THR A 195 -13.10 -1.82 -1.86
C THR A 195 -13.61 -0.77 -0.89
N ILE A 196 -13.06 0.45 -0.90
CA ILE A 196 -13.51 1.53 -0.04
C ILE A 196 -14.97 1.92 -0.37
N ARG A 197 -15.31 2.07 -1.65
CA ARG A 197 -16.71 2.37 -2.07
C ARG A 197 -17.68 1.34 -1.52
N LYS A 198 -17.37 0.05 -1.64
CA LYS A 198 -18.22 -1.04 -1.13
C LYS A 198 -18.57 -0.90 0.34
N PHE A 199 -17.65 -0.39 1.16
CA PHE A 199 -17.83 -0.29 2.61
C PHE A 199 -18.28 1.11 3.08
N CYS A 200 -17.96 2.16 2.33
CA CYS A 200 -18.25 3.55 2.72
C CYS A 200 -19.51 4.13 2.07
N ALA A 201 -19.98 3.57 0.95
CA ALA A 201 -21.15 4.09 0.19
C ALA A 201 -22.48 4.08 0.96
N GLY A 202 -22.58 3.35 2.06
CA GLY A 202 -23.82 3.23 2.86
C GLY A 202 -24.09 4.35 3.86
N LYS A 203 -23.16 5.31 4.05
CA LYS A 203 -23.27 6.33 5.12
C LYS A 203 -23.67 7.73 4.65
N GLN A 204 -23.95 7.94 3.38
CA GLN A 204 -24.23 9.29 2.82
C GLN A 204 -25.64 9.87 3.03
N ILE A 205 -26.45 9.35 3.94
CA ILE A 205 -27.78 9.95 4.19
C ILE A 205 -27.98 10.14 5.69
N CYS A 206 -27.36 11.16 6.26
CA CYS A 206 -27.85 11.87 7.46
C CYS A 206 -27.05 13.17 7.62
N GLN A 207 -27.49 14.21 6.91
CA GLN A 207 -27.33 15.60 7.31
C GLN A 207 -28.66 16.14 7.78
#